data_832efa5c9547e471c3b3df76578ae843
#
_entry.id   832efa5c9547e471c3b3df76578ae843
#
_cell.length_a   1.000
_cell.length_b   1.000
_cell.length_c   1.000
_cell.angle_alpha   90.00
_cell.angle_beta   90.00
_cell.angle_gamma   90.00
#
_symmetry.space_group_name_H-M   'P 1'
#
loop_
_entity.id
_entity.type
_entity.pdbx_description
1 polymer ?
#
loop_
_entity_poly.entity_id
_entity_poly.type
_entity_poly.pdbx_seq_one_letter_code
_entity_poly.pdbx_strand_id
1 'polypeptide(L)'
;MTLADFDAKFARHLDNTRRWQAFRIIADDLMARGRPISIVETGCARQPDNWAGDGQSTLVWDWLIDKVGGTGLSMDINDANCRAAAAQVQHFKVACVDSVVGLRTMVQPETIDFLYLDSYDLTDGIESPTHHLAELTSVYPRLPSGCLIAVDDCLNEQHGKHRFVRDWLDRIGVPPIYRSYVTVWRKP
;
A
#
# COMPACT_ATOMS: atom_id res chain seq x y z
N MET A 1 17.46 -7.81 -10.51
CA MET A 1 17.25 -6.68 -9.61
C MET A 1 17.47 -7.11 -8.17
N THR A 2 18.02 -6.27 -7.34
CA THR A 2 18.38 -6.56 -5.96
C THR A 2 17.85 -5.46 -5.03
N LEU A 3 17.83 -5.72 -3.72
CA LEU A 3 17.49 -4.69 -2.73
C LEU A 3 18.46 -3.51 -2.78
N ALA A 4 19.71 -3.72 -3.19
CA ALA A 4 20.68 -2.63 -3.40
C ALA A 4 20.26 -1.68 -4.52
N ASP A 5 19.57 -2.14 -5.56
CA ASP A 5 19.04 -1.27 -6.62
C ASP A 5 17.89 -0.40 -6.08
N PHE A 6 17.05 -0.96 -5.20
CA PHE A 6 16.01 -0.23 -4.48
C PHE A 6 16.60 0.85 -3.56
N ASP A 7 17.60 0.47 -2.77
CA ASP A 7 18.31 1.39 -1.87
C ASP A 7 18.97 2.53 -2.65
N ALA A 8 19.67 2.23 -3.74
CA ALA A 8 20.30 3.24 -4.60
C ALA A 8 19.29 4.24 -5.19
N LYS A 9 18.06 3.79 -5.47
CA LYS A 9 17.01 4.64 -6.03
C LYS A 9 16.34 5.51 -4.97
N PHE A 10 15.99 4.94 -3.82
CA PHE A 10 15.04 5.56 -2.88
C PHE A 10 15.63 5.99 -1.55
N ALA A 11 16.84 5.52 -1.12
CA ALA A 11 17.42 5.86 0.17
C ALA A 11 17.51 7.37 0.38
N ARG A 12 18.00 8.12 -0.60
CA ARG A 12 18.13 9.58 -0.51
C ARG A 12 16.83 10.33 -0.22
N HIS A 13 15.67 9.69 -0.51
CA HIS A 13 14.34 10.27 -0.31
C HIS A 13 13.64 9.75 0.93
N LEU A 14 13.90 8.50 1.30
CA LEU A 14 13.10 7.74 2.26
C LEU A 14 13.86 7.31 3.52
N ASP A 15 15.20 7.25 3.53
CA ASP A 15 15.99 6.71 4.65
C ASP A 15 15.74 7.42 5.98
N ASN A 16 15.41 8.71 5.94
CA ASN A 16 15.04 9.51 7.11
C ASN A 16 13.53 9.52 7.39
N THR A 17 12.74 8.78 6.62
CA THR A 17 11.29 8.68 6.82
C THR A 17 10.93 7.45 7.65
N ARG A 18 9.76 7.53 8.30
CA ARG A 18 9.22 6.40 9.07
C ARG A 18 8.79 5.22 8.17
N ARG A 19 8.71 5.42 6.83
CA ARG A 19 8.25 4.42 5.85
C ARG A 19 9.40 3.56 5.32
N TRP A 20 10.64 4.03 5.40
CA TRP A 20 11.80 3.44 4.74
C TRP A 20 11.94 1.93 4.97
N GLN A 21 11.97 1.52 6.23
CA GLN A 21 12.21 0.11 6.55
C GLN A 21 11.06 -0.80 6.09
N ALA A 22 9.81 -0.34 6.22
CA ALA A 22 8.65 -1.10 5.75
C ALA A 22 8.68 -1.27 4.22
N PHE A 23 8.96 -0.20 3.48
CA PHE A 23 9.05 -0.24 2.02
C PHE A 23 10.16 -1.17 1.54
N ARG A 24 11.32 -1.19 2.23
CA ARG A 24 12.40 -2.15 1.93
C ARG A 24 11.97 -3.59 2.13
N ILE A 25 11.29 -3.90 3.24
CA ILE A 25 10.79 -5.24 3.54
C ILE A 25 9.79 -5.70 2.46
N ILE A 26 8.87 -4.83 2.07
CA ILE A 26 7.89 -5.09 1.03
C ILE A 26 8.58 -5.31 -0.32
N ALA A 27 9.50 -4.42 -0.69
CA ALA A 27 10.21 -4.52 -1.96
C ALA A 27 11.06 -5.80 -2.05
N ASP A 28 11.78 -6.16 -0.98
CA ASP A 28 12.59 -7.39 -0.91
C ASP A 28 11.73 -8.64 -1.11
N ASP A 29 10.58 -8.72 -0.43
CA ASP A 29 9.64 -9.82 -0.58
C ASP A 29 9.09 -9.94 -2.02
N LEU A 30 8.62 -8.82 -2.57
CA LEU A 30 8.03 -8.81 -3.90
C LEU A 30 9.07 -9.16 -4.99
N MET A 31 10.30 -8.67 -4.87
CA MET A 31 11.40 -9.02 -5.77
C MET A 31 11.79 -10.50 -5.65
N ALA A 32 11.79 -11.05 -4.43
CA ALA A 32 12.13 -12.45 -4.21
C ALA A 32 11.14 -13.44 -4.84
N ARG A 33 9.95 -12.99 -5.25
CA ARG A 33 8.96 -13.85 -5.92
C ARG A 33 9.41 -14.33 -7.30
N GLY A 34 10.34 -13.63 -7.97
CA GLY A 34 10.92 -14.05 -9.24
C GLY A 34 9.94 -14.16 -10.42
N ARG A 35 8.80 -13.46 -10.35
CA ARG A 35 7.74 -13.42 -11.35
C ARG A 35 7.07 -12.06 -11.40
N PRO A 36 6.32 -11.73 -12.46
CA PRO A 36 5.46 -10.54 -12.48
C PRO A 36 4.52 -10.49 -11.27
N ILE A 37 4.31 -9.29 -10.71
CA ILE A 37 3.54 -9.05 -9.49
C ILE A 37 2.31 -8.17 -9.76
N SER A 38 1.31 -8.28 -8.90
CA SER A 38 0.12 -7.43 -8.92
C SER A 38 0.04 -6.63 -7.63
N ILE A 39 0.05 -5.30 -7.76
CA ILE A 39 -0.03 -4.36 -6.63
C ILE A 39 -1.31 -3.54 -6.74
N VAL A 40 -2.04 -3.46 -5.63
CA VAL A 40 -3.20 -2.58 -5.49
C VAL A 40 -2.96 -1.62 -4.33
N GLU A 41 -3.15 -0.34 -4.59
CA GLU A 41 -3.01 0.74 -3.63
C GLU A 41 -4.32 1.52 -3.52
N THR A 42 -4.70 1.89 -2.30
CA THR A 42 -5.78 2.84 -2.02
C THR A 42 -5.17 4.13 -1.46
N GLY A 43 -5.61 5.28 -1.97
CA GLY A 43 -4.88 6.54 -1.90
C GLY A 43 -3.78 6.58 -2.97
N CYS A 44 -3.42 7.74 -3.44
CA CYS A 44 -2.34 7.91 -4.42
C CYS A 44 -1.45 9.11 -4.09
N ALA A 45 -0.27 9.17 -4.71
CA ALA A 45 0.62 10.32 -4.60
C ALA A 45 -0.07 11.61 -5.05
N ARG A 46 -0.13 12.62 -4.17
CA ARG A 46 -0.88 13.86 -4.40
C ARG A 46 -0.03 14.97 -4.99
N GLN A 47 1.20 15.10 -4.53
CA GLN A 47 2.08 16.20 -4.93
C GLN A 47 3.46 15.65 -5.31
N PRO A 48 4.05 16.13 -6.44
CA PRO A 48 5.43 15.76 -6.80
C PRO A 48 6.42 16.08 -5.67
N ASP A 49 7.41 15.21 -5.51
CA ASP A 49 8.52 15.34 -4.55
C ASP A 49 8.12 15.49 -3.07
N ASN A 50 6.88 15.20 -2.70
CA ASN A 50 6.42 15.24 -1.30
C ASN A 50 6.76 13.95 -0.54
N TRP A 51 8.02 13.53 -0.55
CA TRP A 51 8.49 12.29 0.08
C TRP A 51 8.25 12.22 1.59
N ALA A 52 8.41 13.35 2.28
CA ALA A 52 8.21 13.42 3.73
C ALA A 52 6.72 13.35 4.13
N GLY A 53 5.83 13.91 3.30
CA GLY A 53 4.39 13.92 3.54
C GLY A 53 3.72 12.66 3.00
N ASP A 54 3.55 12.58 1.69
CA ASP A 54 2.82 11.49 1.03
C ASP A 54 3.60 10.17 0.95
N GLY A 55 4.94 10.19 1.22
CA GLY A 55 5.80 9.01 1.07
C GLY A 55 5.99 8.55 -0.36
N GLN A 56 5.24 9.10 -1.31
CA GLN A 56 5.31 8.79 -2.75
C GLN A 56 5.21 7.29 -3.05
N SER A 57 4.38 6.57 -2.30
CA SER A 57 4.22 5.12 -2.42
C SER A 57 3.86 4.69 -3.84
N THR A 58 2.95 5.40 -4.51
CA THR A 58 2.56 5.11 -5.91
C THR A 58 3.78 5.09 -6.84
N LEU A 59 4.74 6.02 -6.67
CA LEU A 59 5.96 6.07 -7.48
C LEU A 59 6.92 4.92 -7.14
N VAL A 60 6.98 4.56 -5.87
CA VAL A 60 7.81 3.43 -5.41
C VAL A 60 7.32 2.13 -6.02
N TRP A 61 6.02 1.90 -5.99
CA TRP A 61 5.42 0.68 -6.53
C TRP A 61 5.42 0.67 -8.06
N ASP A 62 5.26 1.81 -8.72
CA ASP A 62 5.41 1.95 -10.18
C ASP A 62 6.81 1.54 -10.64
N TRP A 63 7.85 2.05 -9.96
CA TRP A 63 9.22 1.66 -10.22
C TRP A 63 9.45 0.15 -9.98
N LEU A 64 8.85 -0.40 -8.94
CA LEU A 64 9.01 -1.84 -8.67
C LEU A 64 8.42 -2.68 -9.79
N ILE A 65 7.24 -2.32 -10.30
CA ILE A 65 6.60 -2.98 -11.46
C ILE A 65 7.44 -2.83 -12.73
N ASP A 66 8.01 -1.64 -12.98
CA ASP A 66 8.95 -1.46 -14.09
C ASP A 66 10.09 -2.49 -14.04
N LYS A 67 10.57 -2.81 -12.85
CA LYS A 67 11.75 -3.68 -12.68
C LYS A 67 11.43 -5.17 -12.65
N VAL A 68 10.32 -5.58 -12.07
CA VAL A 68 9.98 -7.01 -11.94
C VAL A 68 8.89 -7.47 -12.91
N GLY A 69 8.21 -6.53 -13.55
CA GLY A 69 7.03 -6.78 -14.37
C GLY A 69 5.75 -6.93 -13.55
N GLY A 70 4.62 -6.83 -14.22
CA GLY A 70 3.33 -7.04 -13.59
C GLY A 70 2.33 -5.91 -13.81
N THR A 71 1.43 -5.70 -12.85
CA THR A 71 0.35 -4.70 -12.93
C THR A 71 0.21 -3.93 -11.62
N GLY A 72 -0.09 -2.64 -11.73
CA GLY A 72 -0.40 -1.75 -10.62
C GLY A 72 -1.70 -1.01 -10.82
N LEU A 73 -2.45 -0.86 -9.72
CA LEU A 73 -3.65 -0.03 -9.67
C LEU A 73 -3.64 0.79 -8.39
N SER A 74 -3.71 2.11 -8.53
CA SER A 74 -3.95 3.03 -7.41
C SER A 74 -5.34 3.65 -7.54
N MET A 75 -6.02 3.86 -6.42
CA MET A 75 -7.38 4.40 -6.37
C MET A 75 -7.45 5.57 -5.40
N ASP A 76 -8.05 6.66 -5.83
CA ASP A 76 -8.34 7.83 -4.99
C ASP A 76 -9.70 8.40 -5.38
N ILE A 77 -10.41 8.98 -4.42
CA ILE A 77 -11.72 9.60 -4.68
C ILE A 77 -11.59 11.02 -5.26
N ASN A 78 -10.44 11.64 -5.08
CA ASN A 78 -10.17 13.00 -5.53
C ASN A 78 -9.58 13.00 -6.95
N ASP A 79 -10.34 13.54 -7.90
CA ASP A 79 -9.94 13.60 -9.32
C ASP A 79 -8.63 14.41 -9.55
N ALA A 80 -8.37 15.45 -8.76
CA ALA A 80 -7.11 16.19 -8.86
C ALA A 80 -5.90 15.34 -8.43
N ASN A 81 -6.04 14.54 -7.35
CA ASN A 81 -5.01 13.60 -6.92
C ASN A 81 -4.78 12.54 -7.99
N CYS A 82 -5.86 11.95 -8.54
CA CYS A 82 -5.77 10.96 -9.61
C CYS A 82 -5.00 11.48 -10.82
N ARG A 83 -5.29 12.69 -11.27
CA ARG A 83 -4.56 13.32 -12.38
C ARG A 83 -3.09 13.57 -12.04
N ALA A 84 -2.82 14.05 -10.82
CA ALA A 84 -1.44 14.30 -10.38
C ALA A 84 -0.62 13.01 -10.31
N ALA A 85 -1.19 11.94 -9.75
CA ALA A 85 -0.54 10.63 -9.70
C ALA A 85 -0.33 10.05 -11.10
N ALA A 86 -1.37 10.06 -11.96
CA ALA A 86 -1.29 9.52 -13.31
C ALA A 86 -0.22 10.23 -14.18
N ALA A 87 0.04 11.50 -13.93
CA ALA A 87 1.11 12.24 -14.63
C ALA A 87 2.53 11.83 -14.20
N GLN A 88 2.68 11.10 -13.08
CA GLN A 88 3.97 10.75 -12.49
C GLN A 88 4.35 9.28 -12.68
N VAL A 89 3.41 8.41 -13.06
CA VAL A 89 3.59 6.96 -13.20
C VAL A 89 3.48 6.50 -14.64
N GLN A 90 4.05 5.35 -14.96
CA GLN A 90 4.05 4.76 -16.30
C GLN A 90 3.44 3.34 -16.32
N HIS A 91 3.58 2.60 -15.26
CA HIS A 91 3.19 1.18 -15.14
C HIS A 91 1.98 0.98 -14.24
N PHE A 92 1.68 1.96 -13.38
CA PHE A 92 0.47 1.99 -12.57
C PHE A 92 -0.70 2.61 -13.32
N LYS A 93 -1.86 1.97 -13.24
CA LYS A 93 -3.13 2.62 -13.58
C LYS A 93 -3.62 3.40 -12.37
N VAL A 94 -4.18 4.59 -12.60
CA VAL A 94 -4.80 5.39 -11.54
C VAL A 94 -6.28 5.54 -11.86
N ALA A 95 -7.14 5.18 -10.91
CA ALA A 95 -8.59 5.25 -11.05
C ALA A 95 -9.19 6.23 -10.04
N CYS A 96 -10.05 7.14 -10.53
CA CYS A 96 -10.79 8.04 -9.67
C CYS A 96 -12.09 7.36 -9.21
N VAL A 97 -12.06 6.75 -8.03
CA VAL A 97 -13.15 5.94 -7.48
C VAL A 97 -13.01 5.83 -5.97
N ASP A 98 -14.14 5.71 -5.27
CA ASP A 98 -14.13 5.26 -3.87
C ASP A 98 -13.40 3.92 -3.75
N SER A 99 -12.43 3.83 -2.85
CA SER A 99 -11.54 2.67 -2.77
C SER A 99 -12.26 1.38 -2.39
N VAL A 100 -13.28 1.42 -1.53
CA VAL A 100 -14.07 0.22 -1.16
C VAL A 100 -14.87 -0.26 -2.37
N VAL A 101 -15.42 0.67 -3.16
CA VAL A 101 -16.13 0.32 -4.40
C VAL A 101 -15.14 -0.23 -5.42
N GLY A 102 -14.00 0.42 -5.63
CA GLY A 102 -12.97 -0.02 -6.57
C GLY A 102 -12.40 -1.40 -6.23
N LEU A 103 -12.13 -1.67 -4.96
CA LEU A 103 -11.68 -2.99 -4.48
C LEU A 103 -12.71 -4.10 -4.76
N ARG A 104 -13.99 -3.79 -4.74
CA ARG A 104 -15.06 -4.76 -5.04
C ARG A 104 -15.29 -5.00 -6.52
N THR A 105 -15.06 -3.98 -7.36
CA THR A 105 -15.53 -3.98 -8.75
C THR A 105 -14.43 -3.97 -9.80
N MET A 106 -13.24 -3.47 -9.47
CA MET A 106 -12.17 -3.23 -10.45
C MET A 106 -10.98 -4.19 -10.30
N VAL A 107 -10.88 -4.93 -9.19
CA VAL A 107 -9.77 -5.83 -8.95
C VAL A 107 -10.19 -7.30 -8.98
N GLN A 108 -9.21 -8.16 -9.23
CA GLN A 108 -9.32 -9.61 -9.04
C GLN A 108 -8.49 -9.97 -7.79
N PRO A 109 -9.09 -10.02 -6.60
CA PRO A 109 -8.35 -10.18 -5.35
C PRO A 109 -7.44 -11.40 -5.32
N GLU A 110 -7.80 -12.47 -6.03
CA GLU A 110 -7.04 -13.72 -6.12
C GLU A 110 -5.66 -13.55 -6.80
N THR A 111 -5.44 -12.43 -7.48
CA THR A 111 -4.19 -12.13 -8.17
C THR A 111 -3.30 -11.14 -7.43
N ILE A 112 -3.79 -10.52 -6.34
CA ILE A 112 -3.08 -9.46 -5.64
C ILE A 112 -1.92 -10.04 -4.85
N ASP A 113 -0.71 -9.59 -5.15
CA ASP A 113 0.50 -9.90 -4.40
C ASP A 113 0.73 -8.96 -3.23
N PHE A 114 0.31 -7.71 -3.40
CA PHE A 114 0.46 -6.69 -2.38
C PHE A 114 -0.72 -5.70 -2.41
N LEU A 115 -1.32 -5.49 -1.24
CA LEU A 115 -2.38 -4.51 -0.98
C LEU A 115 -1.86 -3.44 -0.02
N TYR A 116 -1.78 -2.19 -0.49
CA TYR A 116 -1.37 -1.04 0.30
C TYR A 116 -2.56 -0.12 0.57
N LEU A 117 -2.87 0.11 1.84
CA LEU A 117 -4.05 0.85 2.29
C LEU A 117 -3.63 2.20 2.87
N ASP A 118 -3.94 3.28 2.16
CA ASP A 118 -3.58 4.66 2.54
C ASP A 118 -4.59 5.72 2.07
N SER A 119 -5.85 5.35 1.81
CA SER A 119 -6.82 6.21 1.13
C SER A 119 -7.37 7.37 1.96
N TYR A 120 -7.88 7.09 3.14
CA TYR A 120 -8.58 8.06 3.99
C TYR A 120 -7.59 8.73 4.94
N ASP A 121 -7.50 10.07 4.90
CA ASP A 121 -6.59 10.82 5.78
C ASP A 121 -6.84 10.50 7.26
N LEU A 122 -5.76 10.44 8.04
CA LEU A 122 -5.87 10.18 9.47
C LEU A 122 -6.61 11.32 10.18
N THR A 123 -7.64 10.95 10.94
CA THR A 123 -8.40 11.85 11.81
C THR A 123 -8.28 11.38 13.26
N ASP A 124 -8.67 12.24 14.21
CA ASP A 124 -8.73 11.86 15.64
C ASP A 124 -9.88 10.89 15.94
N GLY A 125 -10.79 10.70 15.00
CA GLY A 125 -11.97 9.84 15.11
C GLY A 125 -11.74 8.38 14.76
N ILE A 126 -12.84 7.72 14.43
CA ILE A 126 -12.89 6.31 14.02
C ILE A 126 -13.09 6.14 12.51
N GLU A 127 -13.30 7.23 11.79
CA GLU A 127 -13.67 7.21 10.36
C GLU A 127 -12.57 6.56 9.53
N SER A 128 -11.34 7.04 9.68
CA SER A 128 -10.19 6.52 8.94
C SER A 128 -9.92 5.02 9.23
N PRO A 129 -9.78 4.56 10.49
CA PRO A 129 -9.58 3.13 10.74
C PRO A 129 -10.80 2.26 10.36
N THR A 130 -12.03 2.80 10.40
CA THR A 130 -13.22 2.09 9.92
C THR A 130 -13.18 1.90 8.41
N HIS A 131 -12.77 2.93 7.68
CA HIS A 131 -12.64 2.89 6.22
C HIS A 131 -11.60 1.85 5.80
N HIS A 132 -10.40 1.85 6.41
CA HIS A 132 -9.36 0.88 6.09
C HIS A 132 -9.75 -0.56 6.44
N LEU A 133 -10.54 -0.78 7.49
CA LEU A 133 -11.12 -2.10 7.76
C LEU A 133 -12.14 -2.50 6.69
N ALA A 134 -12.98 -1.56 6.22
CA ALA A 134 -13.93 -1.83 5.15
C ALA A 134 -13.22 -2.18 3.82
N GLU A 135 -12.14 -1.49 3.49
CA GLU A 135 -11.27 -1.82 2.36
C GLU A 135 -10.76 -3.24 2.47
N LEU A 136 -10.06 -3.57 3.56
CA LEU A 136 -9.48 -4.89 3.76
C LEU A 136 -10.55 -6.00 3.69
N THR A 137 -11.62 -5.87 4.45
CA THR A 137 -12.65 -6.91 4.54
C THR A 137 -13.41 -7.12 3.23
N SER A 138 -13.41 -6.11 2.34
CA SER A 138 -14.04 -6.22 1.02
C SER A 138 -13.33 -7.24 0.10
N VAL A 139 -12.04 -7.48 0.32
CA VAL A 139 -11.22 -8.35 -0.56
C VAL A 139 -10.54 -9.50 0.19
N TYR A 140 -10.31 -9.39 1.49
CA TYR A 140 -9.48 -10.32 2.27
C TYR A 140 -9.84 -11.81 2.07
N PRO A 141 -11.13 -12.23 2.06
CA PRO A 141 -11.46 -13.65 1.90
C PRO A 141 -10.92 -14.26 0.59
N ARG A 142 -10.75 -13.41 -0.43
CA ARG A 142 -10.31 -13.81 -1.77
C ARG A 142 -8.83 -13.52 -2.05
N LEU A 143 -8.10 -12.82 -1.17
CA LEU A 143 -6.66 -12.61 -1.34
C LEU A 143 -5.93 -13.96 -1.30
N PRO A 144 -4.88 -14.18 -2.09
CA PRO A 144 -4.12 -15.42 -2.06
C PRO A 144 -3.28 -15.53 -0.78
N SER A 145 -2.94 -16.76 -0.39
CA SER A 145 -1.90 -17.02 0.62
C SER A 145 -0.59 -16.37 0.17
N GLY A 146 0.13 -15.76 1.11
CA GLY A 146 1.36 -15.01 0.84
C GLY A 146 1.16 -13.58 0.35
N CYS A 147 -0.08 -13.10 0.13
CA CYS A 147 -0.34 -11.70 -0.16
C CYS A 147 0.15 -10.82 0.98
N LEU A 148 0.94 -9.80 0.66
CA LEU A 148 1.30 -8.76 1.62
C LEU A 148 0.15 -7.75 1.75
N ILE A 149 -0.08 -7.30 2.97
CA ILE A 149 -1.05 -6.26 3.31
C ILE A 149 -0.32 -5.22 4.13
N ALA A 150 -0.41 -3.96 3.77
CA ALA A 150 0.17 -2.88 4.56
C ALA A 150 -0.82 -1.74 4.76
N VAL A 151 -0.72 -1.08 5.91
CA VAL A 151 -1.48 0.13 6.24
C VAL A 151 -0.50 1.22 6.62
N ASP A 152 -0.67 2.42 6.07
CA ASP A 152 0.14 3.60 6.40
C ASP A 152 -0.39 4.35 7.64
N ASP A 153 0.32 5.37 8.07
CA ASP A 153 -0.04 6.24 9.19
C ASP A 153 -0.38 5.50 10.49
N CYS A 154 0.38 4.48 10.82
CA CYS A 154 0.27 3.71 12.05
C CYS A 154 1.06 4.41 13.17
N LEU A 155 0.43 5.33 13.91
CA LEU A 155 1.15 6.16 14.89
C LEU A 155 1.54 5.39 16.16
N ASN A 156 0.58 4.69 16.77
CA ASN A 156 0.74 3.85 17.96
C ASN A 156 -0.46 2.90 18.11
N GLU A 157 -0.47 2.11 19.18
CA GLU A 157 -1.53 1.11 19.44
C GLU A 157 -2.96 1.69 19.49
N GLN A 158 -3.11 2.95 19.84
CA GLN A 158 -4.41 3.59 20.04
C GLN A 158 -4.78 4.57 18.91
N HIS A 159 -3.79 5.03 18.15
CA HIS A 159 -3.95 6.03 17.09
C HIS A 159 -3.28 5.57 15.81
N GLY A 160 -3.99 5.69 14.71
CA GLY A 160 -3.51 5.33 13.39
C GLY A 160 -4.57 4.64 12.55
N LYS A 161 -4.36 4.64 11.26
CA LYS A 161 -5.27 4.04 10.27
C LYS A 161 -5.47 2.54 10.49
N HIS A 162 -4.44 1.87 11.02
CA HIS A 162 -4.38 0.40 11.16
C HIS A 162 -5.21 -0.19 12.31
N ARG A 163 -5.73 0.61 13.26
CA ARG A 163 -6.30 0.11 14.53
C ARG A 163 -7.30 -1.04 14.33
N PHE A 164 -8.31 -0.85 13.52
CA PHE A 164 -9.36 -1.85 13.33
C PHE A 164 -8.92 -2.99 12.40
N VAL A 165 -8.04 -2.72 11.44
CA VAL A 165 -7.38 -3.74 10.62
C VAL A 165 -6.58 -4.69 11.52
N ARG A 166 -5.74 -4.15 12.39
CA ARG A 166 -4.96 -4.92 13.37
C ARG A 166 -5.86 -5.76 14.26
N ASP A 167 -6.84 -5.13 14.91
CA ASP A 167 -7.73 -5.83 15.84
C ASP A 167 -8.50 -6.96 15.16
N TRP A 168 -8.86 -6.77 13.91
CA TRP A 168 -9.53 -7.79 13.12
C TRP A 168 -8.58 -8.93 12.72
N LEU A 169 -7.36 -8.63 12.24
CA LEU A 169 -6.36 -9.61 11.88
C LEU A 169 -5.86 -10.41 13.09
N ASP A 170 -5.66 -9.74 14.22
CA ASP A 170 -5.28 -10.40 15.48
C ASP A 170 -6.36 -11.42 15.95
N ARG A 171 -7.65 -11.08 15.81
CA ARG A 171 -8.75 -12.01 16.14
C ARG A 171 -8.77 -13.27 15.29
N ILE A 172 -8.31 -13.21 14.06
CA ILE A 172 -8.22 -14.37 13.15
C ILE A 172 -6.84 -15.02 13.15
N GLY A 173 -5.95 -14.62 14.08
CA GLY A 173 -4.64 -15.25 14.28
C GLY A 173 -3.58 -14.85 13.25
N VAL A 174 -3.68 -13.66 12.64
CA VAL A 174 -2.73 -13.16 11.65
C VAL A 174 -1.90 -12.01 12.24
N PRO A 175 -0.76 -12.30 12.88
CA PRO A 175 0.10 -11.27 13.44
C PRO A 175 0.83 -10.49 12.33
N PRO A 176 1.19 -9.22 12.57
CA PRO A 176 2.01 -8.48 11.64
C PRO A 176 3.44 -9.05 11.55
N ILE A 177 4.00 -9.02 10.35
CA ILE A 177 5.41 -9.37 10.12
C ILE A 177 6.35 -8.19 10.37
N TYR A 178 5.82 -6.96 10.35
CA TYR A 178 6.55 -5.75 10.69
C TYR A 178 5.59 -4.70 11.27
N ARG A 179 6.02 -4.00 12.33
CA ARG A 179 5.25 -2.92 12.99
C ARG A 179 6.08 -1.65 13.05
N SER A 180 5.58 -0.59 12.43
CA SER A 180 6.13 0.76 12.50
C SER A 180 5.05 1.74 12.04
N TYR A 181 5.44 2.91 11.52
CA TYR A 181 4.56 3.88 10.87
C TYR A 181 3.80 3.30 9.68
N VAL A 182 4.39 2.30 9.00
CA VAL A 182 3.70 1.38 8.10
C VAL A 182 3.71 0.01 8.76
N THR A 183 2.56 -0.57 9.00
CA THR A 183 2.45 -1.93 9.55
C THR A 183 2.15 -2.91 8.42
N VAL A 184 2.85 -4.05 8.42
CA VAL A 184 2.80 -5.03 7.34
C VAL A 184 2.38 -6.39 7.88
N TRP A 185 1.44 -7.03 7.19
CA TRP A 185 0.99 -8.41 7.43
C TRP A 185 1.22 -9.28 6.21
N ARG A 186 1.21 -10.59 6.41
CA ARG A 186 1.15 -11.58 5.35
C ARG A 186 -0.07 -12.45 5.56
N LYS A 187 -0.88 -12.59 4.53
CA LYS A 187 -1.99 -13.55 4.58
C LYS A 187 -1.45 -14.98 4.62
N PRO A 188 -1.91 -15.83 5.57
CA PRO A 188 -1.50 -17.22 5.67
C PRO A 188 -1.91 -18.06 4.45
#